data_b2be94773837a1f74bbe1102f397e8fb
#
_entry.id   b2be94773837a1f74bbe1102f397e8fb
#
_cell.length_a   1.000
_cell.length_b   1.000
_cell.length_c   1.000
_cell.angle_alpha   90.00
_cell.angle_beta   90.00
_cell.angle_gamma   90.00
#
_symmetry.space_group_name_H-M   'P 1'
#
loop_
_entity.id
_entity.type
_entity.pdbx_description
1 polymer ?
#
loop_
_entity_poly.entity_id
_entity_poly.type
_entity_poly.pdbx_seq_one_letter_code
_entity_poly.pdbx_strand_id
1 'polypeptide(L)'
;ELDAVLAPGGALAQRFDGYEDRPGQRDMLRTVVDCFNEGGVAIVEAGTGTGKSLAYLLPAAGWAQENGERTVLSTNTINLQEQLAGKDLPLVQSLTGDVRWALVKGRGNYVSIRRALLAAEAQTSLFDDDRSNEMKSLLEWIDSTDDGSLSDLPFTPEPETWEEVRSDPDICLRSRCPHFQQC
;
A
#
# COMPACT_ATOMS: atom_id res chain seq x y z
N GLU A 1 -25.35 9.52 -5.35
CA GLU A 1 -24.72 10.34 -4.28
C GLU A 1 -23.21 10.51 -4.51
N LEU A 2 -22.44 9.44 -4.80
CA LEU A 2 -20.98 9.52 -5.01
C LEU A 2 -20.59 10.43 -6.20
N ASP A 3 -21.37 10.46 -7.28
CA ASP A 3 -21.13 11.35 -8.41
C ASP A 3 -21.16 12.84 -8.01
N ALA A 4 -21.98 13.19 -7.03
CA ALA A 4 -22.05 14.55 -6.51
C ALA A 4 -20.76 14.98 -5.78
N VAL A 5 -19.98 14.05 -5.24
CA VAL A 5 -18.69 14.33 -4.60
C VAL A 5 -17.69 14.90 -5.62
N LEU A 6 -17.72 14.36 -6.86
CA LEU A 6 -16.86 14.76 -7.98
C LEU A 6 -17.52 15.79 -8.91
N ALA A 7 -18.71 16.29 -8.63
CA ALA A 7 -19.38 17.27 -9.45
C ALA A 7 -18.83 18.69 -9.20
N PRO A 8 -19.03 19.64 -10.15
CA PRO A 8 -18.78 21.05 -9.87
C PRO A 8 -19.55 21.53 -8.63
N GLY A 9 -18.84 22.13 -7.69
CA GLY A 9 -19.40 22.54 -6.39
C GLY A 9 -19.60 21.39 -5.38
N GLY A 10 -19.23 20.16 -5.74
CA GLY A 10 -19.23 19.02 -4.84
C GLY A 10 -18.15 19.08 -3.76
N ALA A 11 -18.12 18.07 -2.89
CA ALA A 11 -17.20 18.04 -1.74
C ALA A 11 -15.72 18.12 -2.14
N LEU A 12 -15.34 17.52 -3.27
CA LEU A 12 -13.97 17.61 -3.79
C LEU A 12 -13.67 19.03 -4.28
N ALA A 13 -14.59 19.64 -5.02
CA ALA A 13 -14.43 21.00 -5.55
C ALA A 13 -14.30 22.06 -4.43
N GLN A 14 -14.96 21.86 -3.31
CA GLN A 14 -14.89 22.75 -2.15
C GLN A 14 -13.54 22.68 -1.41
N ARG A 15 -12.74 21.62 -1.63
CA ARG A 15 -11.45 21.41 -0.96
C ARG A 15 -10.23 21.86 -1.76
N PHE A 16 -10.39 22.01 -3.06
CA PHE A 16 -9.27 22.33 -3.94
C PHE A 16 -9.55 23.60 -4.74
N ASP A 17 -8.78 24.64 -4.46
CA ASP A 17 -8.74 25.82 -5.33
C ASP A 17 -8.26 25.39 -6.73
N GLY A 18 -9.02 25.74 -7.76
CA GLY A 18 -8.71 25.33 -9.12
C GLY A 18 -9.21 23.93 -9.50
N TYR A 19 -10.21 23.41 -8.79
CA TYR A 19 -10.89 22.17 -9.19
C TYR A 19 -11.40 22.27 -10.64
N GLU A 20 -11.10 21.25 -11.43
CA GLU A 20 -11.61 21.08 -12.79
C GLU A 20 -12.57 19.91 -12.86
N ASP A 21 -13.78 20.14 -13.40
CA ASP A 21 -14.69 19.03 -13.70
C ASP A 21 -14.10 18.13 -14.80
N ARG A 22 -14.06 16.85 -14.52
CA ARG A 22 -13.52 15.82 -15.42
C ARG A 22 -14.60 14.81 -15.75
N PRO A 23 -15.37 15.01 -16.82
CA PRO A 23 -16.47 14.12 -17.19
C PRO A 23 -16.05 12.65 -17.27
N GLY A 24 -14.89 12.35 -17.86
CA GLY A 24 -14.37 10.97 -17.93
C GLY A 24 -14.07 10.33 -16.57
N GLN A 25 -13.69 11.11 -15.55
CA GLN A 25 -13.55 10.61 -14.18
C GLN A 25 -14.91 10.22 -13.60
N ARG A 26 -15.93 11.04 -13.82
CA ARG A 26 -17.30 10.77 -13.35
C ARG A 26 -17.94 9.60 -14.09
N ASP A 27 -17.70 9.46 -15.39
CA ASP A 27 -18.16 8.31 -16.16
C ASP A 27 -17.52 7.00 -15.69
N MET A 28 -16.20 7.03 -15.41
CA MET A 28 -15.53 5.89 -14.79
C MET A 28 -16.13 5.55 -13.42
N LEU A 29 -16.36 6.56 -12.57
CA LEU A 29 -16.97 6.34 -11.25
C LEU A 29 -18.34 5.64 -11.38
N ARG A 30 -19.20 6.12 -12.28
CA ARG A 30 -20.52 5.50 -12.51
C ARG A 30 -20.38 4.06 -12.96
N THR A 31 -19.48 3.79 -13.92
CA THR A 31 -19.20 2.43 -14.38
C THR A 31 -18.78 1.50 -13.24
N VAL A 32 -17.94 1.99 -12.34
CA VAL A 32 -17.51 1.20 -11.16
C VAL A 32 -18.68 0.98 -10.18
N VAL A 33 -19.49 2.00 -9.93
CA VAL A 33 -20.71 1.87 -9.10
C VAL A 33 -21.68 0.84 -9.70
N ASP A 34 -21.91 0.87 -10.99
CA ASP A 34 -22.78 -0.10 -11.66
C ASP A 34 -22.24 -1.54 -11.51
N CYS A 35 -20.92 -1.73 -11.65
CA CYS A 35 -20.29 -3.03 -11.39
C CYS A 35 -20.45 -3.52 -9.94
N PHE A 36 -20.39 -2.64 -8.97
CA PHE A 36 -20.65 -3.02 -7.57
C PHE A 36 -22.12 -3.42 -7.35
N ASN A 37 -23.05 -2.69 -7.94
CA ASN A 37 -24.50 -2.93 -7.74
C ASN A 37 -25.03 -4.13 -8.53
N GLU A 38 -24.57 -4.30 -9.77
CA GLU A 38 -25.14 -5.28 -10.72
C GLU A 38 -24.22 -6.49 -10.91
N GLY A 39 -22.98 -6.40 -10.46
CA GLY A 39 -21.93 -7.38 -10.75
C GLY A 39 -21.35 -7.21 -12.16
N GLY A 40 -20.39 -8.04 -12.51
CA GLY A 40 -19.77 -8.05 -13.83
C GLY A 40 -18.30 -7.62 -13.84
N VAL A 41 -17.82 -7.25 -15.03
CA VAL A 41 -16.44 -6.82 -15.29
C VAL A 41 -16.47 -5.56 -16.14
N ALA A 42 -15.77 -4.52 -15.68
CA ALA A 42 -15.54 -3.32 -16.47
C ALA A 42 -14.05 -3.22 -16.83
N ILE A 43 -13.77 -2.88 -18.09
CA ILE A 43 -12.42 -2.52 -18.56
C ILE A 43 -12.45 -1.05 -18.93
N VAL A 44 -11.65 -0.25 -18.23
CA VAL A 44 -11.63 1.20 -18.40
C VAL A 44 -10.24 1.67 -18.77
N GLU A 45 -10.13 2.36 -19.90
CA GLU A 45 -8.90 3.06 -20.29
C GLU A 45 -9.07 4.56 -20.08
N ALA A 46 -8.11 5.15 -19.37
CA ALA A 46 -8.08 6.60 -19.16
C ALA A 46 -6.63 7.10 -19.06
N GLY A 47 -6.34 8.23 -19.66
CA GLY A 47 -5.02 8.86 -19.64
C GLY A 47 -4.49 9.17 -18.24
N THR A 48 -3.22 9.55 -18.16
CA THR A 48 -2.64 10.05 -16.91
C THR A 48 -3.29 11.39 -16.52
N GLY A 49 -3.41 11.65 -15.22
CA GLY A 49 -3.99 12.91 -14.74
C GLY A 49 -5.53 13.00 -14.76
N THR A 50 -6.25 11.98 -15.25
CA THR A 50 -7.73 11.98 -15.27
C THR A 50 -8.37 11.79 -13.89
N GLY A 51 -7.60 11.49 -12.85
CA GLY A 51 -8.14 11.25 -11.51
C GLY A 51 -8.72 9.86 -11.29
N LYS A 52 -8.25 8.85 -12.03
CA LYS A 52 -8.70 7.45 -11.94
C LYS A 52 -8.79 6.92 -10.51
N SER A 53 -7.80 7.25 -9.67
CA SER A 53 -7.75 6.75 -8.29
C SER A 53 -9.03 7.06 -7.53
N LEU A 54 -9.50 8.29 -7.56
CA LEU A 54 -10.74 8.70 -6.89
C LEU A 54 -11.97 8.04 -7.51
N ALA A 55 -11.97 7.84 -8.83
CA ALA A 55 -13.10 7.24 -9.54
C ALA A 55 -13.38 5.78 -9.12
N TYR A 56 -12.37 5.03 -8.69
CA TYR A 56 -12.59 3.68 -8.16
C TYR A 56 -12.51 3.59 -6.64
N LEU A 57 -11.76 4.47 -5.97
CA LEU A 57 -11.65 4.45 -4.51
C LEU A 57 -12.94 4.89 -3.82
N LEU A 58 -13.63 5.92 -4.34
CA LEU A 58 -14.89 6.39 -3.77
C LEU A 58 -15.98 5.30 -3.77
N PRO A 59 -16.26 4.60 -4.89
CA PRO A 59 -17.20 3.48 -4.88
C PRO A 59 -16.74 2.32 -3.98
N ALA A 60 -15.45 1.99 -4.00
CA ALA A 60 -14.91 0.91 -3.17
C ALA A 60 -15.06 1.19 -1.67
N ALA A 61 -14.80 2.44 -1.24
CA ALA A 61 -14.98 2.87 0.13
C ALA A 61 -16.47 2.88 0.52
N GLY A 62 -17.34 3.45 -0.32
CA GLY A 62 -18.78 3.47 -0.10
C GLY A 62 -19.36 2.06 0.04
N TRP A 63 -18.99 1.15 -0.86
CA TRP A 63 -19.42 -0.26 -0.79
C TRP A 63 -18.98 -0.93 0.51
N ALA A 64 -17.72 -0.75 0.89
CA ALA A 64 -17.19 -1.33 2.11
C ALA A 64 -17.90 -0.80 3.38
N GLN A 65 -18.24 0.48 3.41
CA GLN A 65 -18.96 1.12 4.52
C GLN A 65 -20.42 0.64 4.61
N GLU A 66 -21.12 0.61 3.49
CA GLU A 66 -22.55 0.28 3.44
C GLU A 66 -22.81 -1.22 3.68
N ASN A 67 -21.98 -2.08 3.10
CA ASN A 67 -22.21 -3.53 3.12
C ASN A 67 -21.36 -4.28 4.16
N GLY A 68 -20.36 -3.64 4.77
CA GLY A 68 -19.40 -4.29 5.68
C GLY A 68 -18.51 -5.31 4.97
N GLU A 69 -18.41 -5.24 3.64
CA GLU A 69 -17.64 -6.14 2.81
C GLU A 69 -16.24 -5.58 2.52
N ARG A 70 -15.29 -6.48 2.21
CA ARG A 70 -13.95 -6.08 1.81
C ARG A 70 -13.88 -5.85 0.32
N THR A 71 -13.31 -4.71 -0.07
CA THR A 71 -12.87 -4.45 -1.43
C THR A 71 -11.36 -4.60 -1.54
N VAL A 72 -10.88 -5.16 -2.64
CA VAL A 72 -9.46 -5.37 -2.89
C VAL A 72 -9.03 -4.54 -4.09
N LEU A 73 -8.02 -3.70 -3.87
CA LEU A 73 -7.40 -2.87 -4.89
C LEU A 73 -5.99 -3.41 -5.17
N SER A 74 -5.76 -3.87 -6.38
CA SER A 74 -4.45 -4.38 -6.80
C SER A 74 -3.78 -3.42 -7.75
N THR A 75 -2.52 -3.11 -7.50
CA THR A 75 -1.70 -2.23 -8.35
C THR A 75 -0.42 -2.92 -8.77
N ASN A 76 0.16 -2.50 -9.89
CA ASN A 76 1.36 -3.11 -10.42
C ASN A 76 2.66 -2.61 -9.77
N THR A 77 2.64 -1.44 -9.12
CA THR A 77 3.86 -0.84 -8.57
C THR A 77 3.70 -0.45 -7.11
N ILE A 78 4.78 -0.57 -6.35
CA ILE A 78 4.85 -0.14 -4.95
C ILE A 78 4.60 1.37 -4.84
N ASN A 79 5.17 2.17 -5.73
CA ASN A 79 4.95 3.63 -5.73
C ASN A 79 3.47 4.00 -5.83
N LEU A 80 2.68 3.28 -6.64
CA LEU A 80 1.25 3.51 -6.72
C LEU A 80 0.52 3.04 -5.46
N GLN A 81 0.93 1.92 -4.85
CA GLN A 81 0.40 1.49 -3.55
C GLN A 81 0.63 2.55 -2.47
N GLU A 82 1.84 3.08 -2.38
CA GLU A 82 2.23 4.15 -1.44
C GLU A 82 1.43 5.43 -1.69
N GLN A 83 1.26 5.83 -2.95
CA GLN A 83 0.43 6.98 -3.31
C GLN A 83 -1.02 6.78 -2.86
N LEU A 84 -1.60 5.60 -3.13
CA LEU A 84 -2.97 5.29 -2.72
C LEU A 84 -3.12 5.33 -1.20
N ALA A 85 -2.18 4.71 -0.47
CA ALA A 85 -2.21 4.65 0.99
C ALA A 85 -1.94 6.01 1.65
N GLY A 86 -0.91 6.72 1.20
CA GLY A 86 -0.45 7.96 1.85
C GLY A 86 -1.18 9.22 1.42
N LYS A 87 -1.86 9.22 0.26
CA LYS A 87 -2.51 10.42 -0.29
C LYS A 87 -3.98 10.21 -0.64
N ASP A 88 -4.28 9.22 -1.48
CA ASP A 88 -5.61 9.11 -2.09
C ASP A 88 -6.64 8.56 -1.09
N LEU A 89 -6.30 7.55 -0.29
CA LEU A 89 -7.19 7.01 0.76
C LEU A 89 -7.48 7.99 1.88
N PRO A 90 -6.51 8.74 2.45
CA PRO A 90 -6.81 9.81 3.40
C PRO A 90 -7.74 10.88 2.83
N LEU A 91 -7.59 11.22 1.55
CA LEU A 91 -8.51 12.14 0.87
C LEU A 91 -9.92 11.54 0.79
N VAL A 92 -10.05 10.27 0.38
CA VAL A 92 -11.34 9.57 0.33
C VAL A 92 -12.00 9.52 1.71
N GLN A 93 -11.27 9.16 2.77
CA GLN A 93 -11.79 9.19 4.14
C GLN A 93 -12.33 10.57 4.53
N SER A 94 -11.64 11.62 4.11
CA SER A 94 -12.09 12.99 4.39
C SER A 94 -13.37 13.40 3.63
N LEU A 95 -13.71 12.70 2.54
CA LEU A 95 -14.89 12.97 1.71
C LEU A 95 -16.08 12.06 2.06
N THR A 96 -15.82 10.82 2.50
CA THR A 96 -16.84 9.79 2.71
C THR A 96 -16.99 9.34 4.17
N GLY A 97 -16.13 9.81 5.05
CA GLY A 97 -16.07 9.35 6.44
C GLY A 97 -15.08 8.21 6.64
N ASP A 98 -15.06 7.65 7.85
CA ASP A 98 -14.06 6.66 8.25
C ASP A 98 -14.22 5.33 7.50
N VAL A 99 -13.18 4.92 6.81
CA VAL A 99 -13.04 3.63 6.15
C VAL A 99 -11.75 2.96 6.62
N ARG A 100 -11.85 1.71 7.08
CA ARG A 100 -10.68 0.94 7.51
C ARG A 100 -10.00 0.32 6.30
N TRP A 101 -8.71 0.50 6.18
CA TRP A 101 -7.92 -0.06 5.10
C TRP A 101 -6.58 -0.60 5.60
N ALA A 102 -5.95 -1.47 4.83
CA ALA A 102 -4.61 -1.97 5.07
C ALA A 102 -3.84 -2.09 3.76
N LEU A 103 -2.58 -1.68 3.77
CA LEU A 103 -1.66 -1.87 2.64
C LEU A 103 -0.97 -3.23 2.80
N VAL A 104 -1.00 -4.03 1.74
CA VAL A 104 -0.31 -5.32 1.69
C VAL A 104 0.59 -5.37 0.47
N LYS A 105 1.88 -5.59 0.68
CA LYS A 105 2.89 -5.76 -0.36
C LYS A 105 3.23 -7.25 -0.54
N GLY A 106 3.91 -7.60 -1.61
CA GLY A 106 4.47 -8.94 -1.77
C GLY A 106 5.47 -9.25 -0.64
N ARG A 107 5.52 -10.50 -0.17
CA ARG A 107 6.33 -10.90 1.00
C ARG A 107 7.80 -10.50 0.92
N GLY A 108 8.41 -10.51 -0.25
CA GLY A 108 9.79 -10.08 -0.45
C GLY A 108 10.05 -8.60 -0.15
N ASN A 109 9.00 -7.80 0.05
CA ASN A 109 9.12 -6.41 0.47
C ASN A 109 9.10 -6.23 2.00
N TYR A 110 9.03 -7.29 2.76
CA TYR A 110 9.08 -7.27 4.22
C TYR A 110 10.31 -7.99 4.74
N VAL A 111 10.87 -7.50 5.81
CA VAL A 111 11.99 -8.14 6.50
C VAL A 111 11.52 -9.41 7.22
N SER A 112 12.42 -10.37 7.38
CA SER A 112 12.26 -11.50 8.30
C SER A 112 13.20 -11.35 9.47
N ILE A 113 12.67 -11.10 10.65
CA ILE A 113 13.46 -10.91 11.87
C ILE A 113 14.43 -12.08 12.07
N ARG A 114 13.95 -13.32 11.93
CA ARG A 114 14.80 -14.52 12.05
C ARG A 114 15.96 -14.51 11.06
N ARG A 115 15.72 -14.16 9.79
CA ARG A 115 16.78 -14.14 8.77
C ARG A 115 17.79 -13.04 9.02
N ALA A 116 17.32 -11.86 9.43
CA ALA A 116 18.20 -10.74 9.76
C ALA A 116 19.14 -11.09 10.93
N LEU A 117 18.63 -11.72 11.99
CA LEU A 117 19.45 -12.16 13.10
C LEU A 117 20.47 -13.22 12.68
N LEU A 118 20.08 -14.21 11.88
CA LEU A 118 21.00 -15.24 11.37
C LEU A 118 22.08 -14.65 10.45
N ALA A 119 21.72 -13.70 9.58
CA ALA A 119 22.67 -13.02 8.73
C ALA A 119 23.68 -12.21 9.54
N ALA A 120 23.23 -11.49 10.57
CA ALA A 120 24.09 -10.75 11.47
C ALA A 120 25.07 -11.65 12.24
N GLU A 121 24.60 -12.80 12.74
CA GLU A 121 25.47 -13.80 13.38
C GLU A 121 26.53 -14.36 12.44
N ALA A 122 26.18 -14.61 11.18
CA ALA A 122 27.11 -15.10 10.16
C ALA A 122 28.19 -14.07 9.79
N GLN A 123 27.83 -12.78 9.78
CA GLN A 123 28.76 -11.69 9.43
C GLN A 123 29.80 -11.36 10.51
N THR A 124 29.51 -11.62 11.78
CA THR A 124 30.50 -11.42 12.88
C THR A 124 31.78 -12.21 12.69
N SER A 125 31.80 -13.14 11.75
CA SER A 125 32.97 -13.99 11.45
C SER A 125 33.79 -13.58 10.23
N LEU A 126 33.39 -12.56 9.45
CA LEU A 126 34.02 -12.15 8.18
C LEU A 126 34.17 -10.63 8.14
N PHE A 127 35.40 -10.17 7.96
CA PHE A 127 35.85 -8.78 7.98
C PHE A 127 35.36 -7.97 6.76
N ASP A 128 34.12 -7.49 6.76
CA ASP A 128 33.65 -6.45 5.85
C ASP A 128 32.93 -5.36 6.67
N ASP A 129 33.64 -4.24 6.91
CA ASP A 129 33.18 -3.18 7.80
C ASP A 129 31.91 -2.47 7.29
N ASP A 130 31.77 -2.31 5.97
CA ASP A 130 30.62 -1.57 5.38
C ASP A 130 29.33 -2.41 5.47
N ARG A 131 29.41 -3.69 5.14
CA ARG A 131 28.26 -4.60 5.23
C ARG A 131 27.84 -4.88 6.68
N SER A 132 28.82 -4.92 7.59
CA SER A 132 28.55 -5.04 9.03
C SER A 132 27.79 -3.82 9.56
N ASN A 133 28.14 -2.62 9.11
CA ASN A 133 27.46 -1.37 9.48
C ASN A 133 26.03 -1.32 8.93
N GLU A 134 25.82 -1.75 7.69
CA GLU A 134 24.50 -1.82 7.09
C GLU A 134 23.59 -2.79 7.85
N MET A 135 24.08 -3.99 8.15
CA MET A 135 23.33 -4.99 8.93
C MET A 135 22.98 -4.49 10.32
N LYS A 136 23.88 -3.78 10.99
CA LYS A 136 23.61 -3.14 12.27
C LYS A 136 22.48 -2.11 12.16
N SER A 137 22.55 -1.23 11.18
CA SER A 137 21.49 -0.23 10.94
C SER A 137 20.14 -0.89 10.61
N LEU A 138 20.16 -2.01 9.91
CA LEU A 138 18.97 -2.79 9.60
C LEU A 138 18.36 -3.42 10.86
N LEU A 139 19.18 -3.96 11.77
CA LEU A 139 18.69 -4.51 13.04
C LEU A 139 18.11 -3.40 13.94
N GLU A 140 18.76 -2.24 14.02
CA GLU A 140 18.24 -1.09 14.75
C GLU A 140 16.89 -0.61 14.20
N TRP A 141 16.73 -0.63 12.87
CA TRP A 141 15.45 -0.30 12.22
C TRP A 141 14.37 -1.34 12.51
N ILE A 142 14.70 -2.65 12.52
CA ILE A 142 13.73 -3.72 12.84
C ILE A 142 13.07 -3.50 14.21
N ASP A 143 13.82 -2.96 15.18
CA ASP A 143 13.29 -2.68 16.52
C ASP A 143 12.37 -1.45 16.56
N SER A 144 12.36 -0.61 15.52
CA SER A 144 11.65 0.67 15.47
C SER A 144 10.57 0.75 14.39
N THR A 145 10.58 -0.15 13.40
CA THR A 145 9.59 -0.12 12.31
C THR A 145 8.22 -0.60 12.75
N ASP A 146 7.17 -0.01 12.20
CA ASP A 146 5.78 -0.39 12.46
C ASP A 146 5.33 -1.57 11.58
N ASP A 147 5.81 -1.66 10.33
CA ASP A 147 5.34 -2.67 9.36
C ASP A 147 6.43 -3.59 8.79
N GLY A 148 7.70 -3.27 9.02
CA GLY A 148 8.85 -4.04 8.52
C GLY A 148 9.03 -4.02 7.01
N SER A 149 8.44 -3.07 6.30
CA SER A 149 8.51 -3.01 4.85
C SER A 149 9.75 -2.27 4.36
N LEU A 150 10.32 -2.73 3.22
CA LEU A 150 11.47 -2.09 2.57
C LEU A 150 11.26 -0.59 2.31
N SER A 151 10.03 -0.17 2.05
CA SER A 151 9.73 1.24 1.80
C SER A 151 9.71 2.11 3.06
N ASP A 152 9.65 1.50 4.25
CA ASP A 152 9.79 2.19 5.54
C ASP A 152 11.27 2.28 5.99
N LEU A 153 12.16 1.54 5.33
CA LEU A 153 13.59 1.57 5.65
C LEU A 153 14.19 2.94 5.29
N PRO A 154 14.88 3.63 6.24
CA PRO A 154 15.36 5.00 6.04
C PRO A 154 16.58 5.11 5.11
N PHE A 155 17.09 3.99 4.60
CA PHE A 155 18.17 3.92 3.63
C PHE A 155 17.86 2.86 2.57
N THR A 156 18.59 2.91 1.45
CA THR A 156 18.50 1.87 0.41
C THR A 156 19.51 0.77 0.72
N PRO A 157 19.08 -0.44 1.06
CA PRO A 157 20.02 -1.53 1.33
C PRO A 157 20.64 -2.04 0.04
N GLU A 158 21.84 -2.60 0.16
CA GLU A 158 22.44 -3.35 -0.94
C GLU A 158 21.52 -4.53 -1.32
N PRO A 159 21.32 -4.80 -2.62
CA PRO A 159 20.41 -5.86 -3.07
C PRO A 159 20.70 -7.23 -2.44
N GLU A 160 21.98 -7.54 -2.22
CA GLU A 160 22.42 -8.80 -1.61
C GLU A 160 22.05 -8.85 -0.13
N THR A 161 22.23 -7.76 0.61
CA THR A 161 21.82 -7.66 2.02
C THR A 161 20.30 -7.83 2.15
N TRP A 162 19.51 -7.16 1.30
CA TRP A 162 18.06 -7.31 1.33
C TRP A 162 17.61 -8.74 1.00
N GLU A 163 18.22 -9.38 0.01
CA GLU A 163 17.93 -10.76 -0.36
C GLU A 163 18.18 -11.76 0.80
N GLU A 164 19.18 -11.51 1.63
CA GLU A 164 19.47 -12.33 2.81
C GLU A 164 18.42 -12.18 3.92
N VAL A 165 17.88 -10.98 4.12
CA VAL A 165 17.00 -10.66 5.27
C VAL A 165 15.51 -10.64 4.93
N ARG A 166 15.13 -10.49 3.66
CA ARG A 166 13.72 -10.39 3.26
C ARG A 166 12.93 -11.65 3.60
N SER A 167 11.64 -11.49 3.79
CA SER A 167 10.72 -12.61 4.02
C SER A 167 10.55 -13.45 2.75
N ASP A 168 10.63 -14.76 2.92
CA ASP A 168 10.49 -15.74 1.85
C ASP A 168 9.52 -16.86 2.29
N PRO A 169 8.50 -17.19 1.48
CA PRO A 169 7.49 -18.18 1.84
C PRO A 169 8.07 -19.60 2.00
N ASP A 170 9.13 -19.94 1.25
CA ASP A 170 9.65 -21.31 1.18
C ASP A 170 10.53 -21.65 2.39
N ILE A 171 11.16 -20.63 2.99
CA ILE A 171 12.04 -20.79 4.16
C ILE A 171 11.46 -20.23 5.46
N CYS A 172 10.25 -19.69 5.41
CA CYS A 172 9.55 -19.20 6.60
C CYS A 172 9.04 -20.37 7.47
N LEU A 173 9.42 -20.40 8.74
CA LEU A 173 9.02 -21.44 9.69
C LEU A 173 7.56 -21.29 10.17
N ARG A 174 6.88 -20.20 9.80
CA ARG A 174 5.50 -19.89 10.21
C ARG A 174 5.34 -20.00 11.74
N SER A 175 4.28 -20.61 12.24
CA SER A 175 3.99 -20.76 13.67
C SER A 175 5.09 -21.45 14.50
N ARG A 176 6.07 -22.08 13.87
CA ARG A 176 7.25 -22.65 14.55
C ARG A 176 8.38 -21.64 14.74
N CYS A 177 8.26 -20.44 14.18
CA CYS A 177 9.25 -19.38 14.32
C CYS A 177 9.05 -18.66 15.66
N PRO A 178 10.10 -18.43 16.47
CA PRO A 178 9.98 -17.68 17.72
C PRO A 178 9.52 -16.22 17.49
N HIS A 179 9.76 -15.67 16.29
CA HIS A 179 9.39 -14.30 15.90
C HIS A 179 8.06 -14.23 15.14
N PHE A 180 7.27 -15.31 15.09
CA PHE A 180 6.05 -15.38 14.27
C PHE A 180 5.00 -14.30 14.61
N GLN A 181 4.93 -13.92 15.87
CA GLN A 181 3.98 -12.89 16.33
C GLN A 181 4.43 -11.45 16.01
N GLN A 182 5.70 -11.28 15.71
CA GLN A 182 6.33 -9.98 15.42
C GLN A 182 6.56 -9.76 13.91
N CYS A 183 6.62 -10.86 13.15
CA CYS A 183 6.85 -10.80 11.69
C CYS A 183 5.58 -10.42 10.93
#